data_47e0a4e69b9b9148cb34a87459fce7cb
#
_entry.id   47e0a4e69b9b9148cb34a87459fce7cb
#
_cell.length_a   1.000
_cell.length_b   1.000
_cell.length_c   1.000
_cell.angle_alpha   90.00
_cell.angle_beta   90.00
_cell.angle_gamma   90.00
#
_symmetry.space_group_name_H-M   'P 1'
#
loop_
_entity.id
_entity.type
_entity.pdbx_description
1 polymer ?
#
loop_
_entity_poly.entity_id
_entity_poly.type
_entity_poly.pdbx_seq_one_letter_code
_entity_poly.pdbx_strand_id
1 'polypeptide(L)'
;MKIVLFDTEESYQNLLPLSYTRPVGAFRIGMVTIREKWEHFLPGDYSFYPKAYLREKFPLTCGEDEEALFIAGNKLPDKATALEASQLRPGDALRDSGGIWAYRGLRHDFETLDPGYGRESANDTRRVTYVFDIFALNPDEIVNDFVWYTRDKSGIAPDSSTRIIGDARLQNGMPALFIEEGATVEGATINLKDGPVYIGRNSQVMEGSCLRGPLALCADAKIRMGSKIYGGSTFGPFCKVGGEIDNAVMFGYSNKAHDGYLGNAVIGEWCNIGAGTNSSNLKNDYSKIRIWNYASQRFMRTDLQFCGLIMGDHSKAGINCMFNTATVVGVGVNLHGSGFPRQFIPSFQNGSPEAGFSDVSIDTFMQVASRVMARRGLELPDVDRHIFENIHLSAARFK
;
A
#
# COMPACT_ATOMS: atom_id res chain seq x y z
N MET A 1 0.28 10.61 25.28
CA MET A 1 -0.29 11.66 24.42
C MET A 1 -1.17 10.97 23.37
N LYS A 2 -2.37 11.47 23.15
CA LYS A 2 -3.21 11.01 22.04
C LYS A 2 -2.69 11.58 20.73
N ILE A 3 -2.62 10.73 19.70
CA ILE A 3 -2.18 11.09 18.36
C ILE A 3 -3.25 10.62 17.37
N VAL A 4 -3.68 11.54 16.52
CA VAL A 4 -4.77 11.29 15.56
C VAL A 4 -4.23 11.44 14.15
N LEU A 5 -4.22 10.35 13.38
CA LEU A 5 -3.89 10.40 11.96
C LEU A 5 -5.14 10.79 11.17
N PHE A 6 -5.12 11.96 10.54
CA PHE A 6 -6.27 12.47 9.80
C PHE A 6 -6.09 12.40 8.28
N ASP A 7 -7.18 12.19 7.58
CA ASP A 7 -7.25 12.30 6.13
C ASP A 7 -7.90 13.64 5.74
N THR A 8 -7.24 14.37 4.83
CA THR A 8 -7.89 15.50 4.16
C THR A 8 -8.77 15.00 3.02
N GLU A 9 -9.72 15.83 2.56
CA GLU A 9 -10.51 15.51 1.37
C GLU A 9 -9.62 15.23 0.16
N GLU A 10 -8.58 16.03 -0.01
CA GLU A 10 -7.62 15.90 -1.10
C GLU A 10 -6.84 14.58 -1.02
N SER A 11 -6.26 14.25 0.14
CA SER A 11 -5.50 13.00 0.30
C SER A 11 -6.39 11.77 0.09
N TYR A 12 -7.62 11.79 0.61
CA TYR A 12 -8.59 10.73 0.40
C TYR A 12 -8.91 10.53 -1.09
N GLN A 13 -9.22 11.61 -1.83
CA GLN A 13 -9.61 11.52 -3.24
C GLN A 13 -8.46 11.18 -4.18
N ASN A 14 -7.27 11.72 -3.96
CA ASN A 14 -6.10 11.45 -4.78
C ASN A 14 -5.58 10.01 -4.62
N LEU A 15 -5.90 9.36 -3.50
CA LEU A 15 -5.46 8.00 -3.19
C LEU A 15 -6.54 6.94 -3.42
N LEU A 16 -7.70 7.32 -3.98
CA LEU A 16 -8.65 6.36 -4.52
C LEU A 16 -8.02 5.57 -5.68
N PRO A 17 -8.33 4.26 -5.79
CA PRO A 17 -9.35 3.49 -5.06
C PRO A 17 -8.87 2.88 -3.74
N LEU A 18 -7.63 3.09 -3.32
CA LEU A 18 -7.05 2.43 -2.14
C LEU A 18 -7.60 2.99 -0.81
N SER A 19 -7.90 4.29 -0.77
CA SER A 19 -8.49 4.98 0.38
C SER A 19 -9.99 4.72 0.59
N TYR A 20 -10.65 4.00 -0.32
CA TYR A 20 -12.04 3.59 -0.13
C TYR A 20 -12.25 2.71 1.10
N THR A 21 -11.33 1.81 1.39
CA THR A 21 -11.50 0.74 2.39
C THR A 21 -10.73 0.99 3.69
N ARG A 22 -9.90 2.02 3.72
CA ARG A 22 -9.05 2.35 4.88
C ARG A 22 -8.56 3.79 4.86
N PRO A 23 -8.23 4.39 6.04
CA PRO A 23 -7.54 5.68 6.10
C PRO A 23 -6.14 5.59 5.51
N VAL A 24 -5.63 6.71 5.02
CA VAL A 24 -4.30 6.77 4.38
C VAL A 24 -3.19 6.36 5.34
N GLY A 25 -3.28 6.72 6.61
CA GLY A 25 -2.32 6.30 7.64
C GLY A 25 -2.23 4.77 7.83
N ALA A 26 -3.20 3.99 7.32
CA ALA A 26 -3.15 2.54 7.31
C ALA A 26 -2.54 1.94 6.02
N PHE A 27 -2.08 2.76 5.08
CA PHE A 27 -1.40 2.27 3.87
C PHE A 27 -0.04 1.67 4.23
N ARG A 28 0.29 0.57 3.55
CA ARG A 28 1.61 -0.04 3.62
C ARG A 28 2.53 0.58 2.59
N ILE A 29 3.68 1.04 3.06
CA ILE A 29 4.78 1.54 2.24
C ILE A 29 6.09 1.25 2.99
N GLY A 30 7.06 0.68 2.32
CA GLY A 30 8.20 0.04 3.01
C GLY A 30 7.78 -1.30 3.62
N MET A 31 8.28 -1.61 4.81
CA MET A 31 8.00 -2.87 5.51
C MET A 31 6.69 -2.83 6.31
N VAL A 32 6.29 -1.66 6.75
CA VAL A 32 5.17 -1.45 7.71
C VAL A 32 4.16 -0.43 7.18
N THR A 33 3.09 -0.17 7.92
CA THR A 33 2.13 0.89 7.62
C THR A 33 2.66 2.28 8.02
N ILE A 34 2.07 3.33 7.46
CA ILE A 34 2.42 4.71 7.84
C ILE A 34 2.18 4.93 9.34
N ARG A 35 1.08 4.39 9.90
CA ARG A 35 0.82 4.43 11.33
C ARG A 35 1.93 3.79 12.14
N GLU A 36 2.36 2.57 11.79
CA GLU A 36 3.43 1.85 12.51
C GLU A 36 4.77 2.61 12.44
N LYS A 37 5.05 3.34 11.36
CA LYS A 37 6.21 4.25 11.29
C LYS A 37 6.08 5.38 12.30
N TRP A 38 4.93 6.04 12.37
CA TRP A 38 4.69 7.09 13.36
C TRP A 38 4.78 6.57 14.78
N GLU A 39 4.21 5.41 15.09
CA GLU A 39 4.31 4.75 16.41
C GLU A 39 5.77 4.51 16.83
N HIS A 40 6.64 4.19 15.86
CA HIS A 40 8.07 4.02 16.13
C HIS A 40 8.77 5.35 16.47
N PHE A 41 8.57 6.39 15.66
CA PHE A 41 9.28 7.66 15.83
C PHE A 41 8.68 8.57 16.91
N LEU A 42 7.40 8.42 17.19
CA LEU A 42 6.65 9.22 18.16
C LEU A 42 5.68 8.33 18.95
N PRO A 43 6.14 7.66 20.03
CA PRO A 43 5.29 6.79 20.81
C PRO A 43 4.07 7.50 21.43
N GLY A 44 2.88 6.91 21.32
CA GLY A 44 1.63 7.48 21.82
C GLY A 44 0.44 6.55 21.63
N ASP A 45 -0.75 7.05 21.96
CA ASP A 45 -2.04 6.36 21.75
C ASP A 45 -2.65 6.83 20.43
N TYR A 46 -2.57 5.96 19.43
CA TYR A 46 -2.93 6.30 18.04
C TYR A 46 -4.37 5.95 17.71
N SER A 47 -5.05 6.88 17.06
CA SER A 47 -6.34 6.69 16.43
C SER A 47 -6.39 7.34 15.05
N PHE A 48 -7.50 7.13 14.32
CA PHE A 48 -7.67 7.70 13.00
C PHE A 48 -8.83 8.70 12.96
N TYR A 49 -8.71 9.71 12.10
CA TYR A 49 -9.80 10.61 11.76
C TYR A 49 -10.08 10.54 10.25
N PRO A 50 -10.69 9.43 9.79
CA PRO A 50 -10.97 9.18 8.39
C PRO A 50 -12.36 9.70 7.99
N LYS A 51 -12.77 9.41 6.76
CA LYS A 51 -14.17 9.56 6.32
C LYS A 51 -15.14 8.88 7.28
N ALA A 52 -16.33 9.49 7.45
CA ALA A 52 -17.30 9.04 8.45
C ALA A 52 -17.64 7.54 8.37
N TYR A 53 -17.82 7.01 7.16
CA TYR A 53 -18.17 5.59 6.96
C TYR A 53 -17.05 4.60 7.32
N LEU A 54 -15.81 5.07 7.49
CA LEU A 54 -14.68 4.25 7.94
C LEU A 54 -14.51 4.23 9.46
N ARG A 55 -15.17 5.13 10.21
CA ARG A 55 -14.93 5.34 11.64
C ARG A 55 -15.32 4.16 12.51
N GLU A 56 -16.24 3.33 12.09
CA GLU A 56 -16.62 2.11 12.82
C GLU A 56 -15.44 1.11 12.87
N LYS A 57 -14.72 0.96 11.76
CA LYS A 57 -13.54 0.07 11.64
C LYS A 57 -12.26 0.73 12.13
N PHE A 58 -12.13 2.02 11.91
CA PHE A 58 -10.96 2.83 12.24
C PHE A 58 -11.38 3.98 13.16
N PRO A 59 -11.60 3.69 14.45
CA PRO A 59 -12.22 4.64 15.36
C PRO A 59 -11.34 5.84 15.66
N LEU A 60 -12.00 6.99 15.85
CA LEU A 60 -11.45 8.17 16.49
C LEU A 60 -11.68 8.05 17.99
N THR A 61 -10.61 7.97 18.77
CA THR A 61 -10.68 7.81 20.24
C THR A 61 -10.48 9.12 20.99
N CYS A 62 -10.33 10.26 20.28
CA CYS A 62 -10.20 11.59 20.84
C CYS A 62 -11.57 12.26 20.95
N GLY A 63 -11.95 12.70 22.17
CA GLY A 63 -13.15 13.50 22.43
C GLY A 63 -13.07 14.92 21.86
N GLU A 64 -14.21 15.62 21.80
CA GLU A 64 -14.25 17.01 21.25
C GLU A 64 -13.40 17.98 22.05
N ASP A 65 -13.48 17.90 23.38
CA ASP A 65 -12.75 18.77 24.33
C ASP A 65 -11.45 18.10 24.83
N GLU A 66 -10.93 17.13 24.09
CA GLU A 66 -9.71 16.43 24.46
C GLU A 66 -8.54 16.90 23.59
N GLU A 67 -7.41 17.21 24.25
CA GLU A 67 -6.19 17.59 23.56
C GLU A 67 -5.54 16.38 22.89
N ALA A 68 -5.20 16.53 21.61
CA ALA A 68 -4.45 15.54 20.84
C ALA A 68 -3.45 16.22 19.90
N LEU A 69 -2.53 15.43 19.39
CA LEU A 69 -1.68 15.79 18.26
C LEU A 69 -2.28 15.18 16.99
N PHE A 70 -2.78 16.03 16.11
CA PHE A 70 -3.33 15.64 14.80
C PHE A 70 -2.20 15.67 13.78
N ILE A 71 -2.04 14.58 13.02
CA ILE A 71 -1.00 14.43 12.00
C ILE A 71 -1.65 13.95 10.69
N ALA A 72 -1.30 14.56 9.56
CA ALA A 72 -1.80 14.12 8.26
C ALA A 72 -1.37 12.68 7.96
N GLY A 73 -2.33 11.78 7.73
CA GLY A 73 -2.11 10.34 7.56
C GLY A 73 -1.25 9.96 6.36
N ASN A 74 -1.06 10.88 5.40
CA ASN A 74 -0.23 10.69 4.23
C ASN A 74 1.24 11.15 4.39
N LYS A 75 1.62 11.62 5.59
CA LYS A 75 3.00 12.00 5.91
C LYS A 75 3.84 10.79 6.32
N LEU A 76 5.02 10.66 5.73
CA LEU A 76 6.00 9.65 6.10
C LEU A 76 6.95 10.25 7.14
N PRO A 77 7.00 9.69 8.37
CA PRO A 77 7.85 10.24 9.41
C PRO A 77 9.32 9.84 9.24
N ASP A 78 10.16 10.73 9.72
CA ASP A 78 11.52 10.46 10.14
C ASP A 78 11.74 11.05 11.53
N LYS A 79 12.96 10.91 12.05
CA LYS A 79 13.30 11.41 13.39
C LYS A 79 13.12 12.93 13.51
N ALA A 80 13.47 13.70 12.47
CA ALA A 80 13.37 15.16 12.49
C ALA A 80 11.93 15.63 12.45
N THR A 81 11.12 15.05 11.57
CA THR A 81 9.69 15.33 11.43
C THR A 81 8.92 14.99 12.70
N ALA A 82 9.20 13.82 13.29
CA ALA A 82 8.56 13.39 14.52
C ALA A 82 8.93 14.31 15.71
N LEU A 83 10.21 14.71 15.79
CA LEU A 83 10.66 15.67 16.80
C LEU A 83 9.95 17.02 16.63
N GLU A 84 9.85 17.56 15.41
CA GLU A 84 9.18 18.83 15.13
C GLU A 84 7.71 18.78 15.54
N ALA A 85 6.98 17.71 15.19
CA ALA A 85 5.60 17.52 15.60
C ALA A 85 5.44 17.43 17.12
N SER A 86 6.36 16.73 17.80
CA SER A 86 6.32 16.56 19.26
C SER A 86 6.52 17.87 20.06
N GLN A 87 7.17 18.86 19.47
CA GLN A 87 7.46 20.15 20.09
C GLN A 87 6.32 21.19 19.97
N LEU A 88 5.25 20.86 19.25
CA LEU A 88 4.10 21.74 19.15
C LEU A 88 3.48 21.97 20.54
N ARG A 89 3.11 23.21 20.82
CA ARG A 89 2.30 23.59 21.99
C ARG A 89 0.82 23.55 21.62
N PRO A 90 -0.08 23.46 22.61
CA PRO A 90 -1.52 23.61 22.35
C PRO A 90 -1.82 24.88 21.57
N GLY A 91 -2.54 24.76 20.46
CA GLY A 91 -2.83 25.82 19.51
C GLY A 91 -1.84 25.96 18.35
N ASP A 92 -0.67 25.32 18.40
CA ASP A 92 0.30 25.39 17.31
C ASP A 92 -0.03 24.43 16.15
N ALA A 93 0.27 24.87 14.93
CA ALA A 93 0.20 24.03 13.72
C ALA A 93 1.46 24.14 12.86
N LEU A 94 1.73 23.06 12.13
CA LEU A 94 2.77 22.97 11.09
C LEU A 94 2.10 22.80 9.73
N ARG A 95 2.59 23.52 8.74
CA ARG A 95 2.14 23.40 7.36
C ARG A 95 3.32 23.26 6.39
N ASP A 96 3.02 22.79 5.19
CA ASP A 96 3.91 22.77 4.04
C ASP A 96 3.10 23.06 2.75
N SER A 97 3.66 22.80 1.58
CA SER A 97 3.01 22.99 0.28
C SER A 97 1.68 22.22 0.11
N GLY A 98 1.44 21.19 0.90
CA GLY A 98 0.21 20.39 0.91
C GLY A 98 -0.76 20.77 2.04
N GLY A 99 -0.57 21.93 2.71
CA GLY A 99 -1.42 22.41 3.78
C GLY A 99 -0.97 22.00 5.18
N ILE A 100 -1.86 22.11 6.16
CA ILE A 100 -1.58 21.74 7.55
C ILE A 100 -1.34 20.23 7.62
N TRP A 101 -0.18 19.85 8.16
CA TRP A 101 0.15 18.44 8.33
C TRP A 101 0.27 18.01 9.80
N ALA A 102 0.45 18.95 10.74
CA ALA A 102 0.36 18.67 12.16
C ALA A 102 -0.31 19.82 12.88
N TYR A 103 -1.12 19.49 13.89
CA TYR A 103 -1.78 20.44 14.79
C TYR A 103 -1.85 19.84 16.19
N ARG A 104 -1.54 20.60 17.21
CA ARG A 104 -1.75 20.21 18.61
C ARG A 104 -2.81 21.07 19.26
N GLY A 105 -3.87 20.48 19.79
CA GLY A 105 -4.95 21.20 20.45
C GLY A 105 -6.21 20.36 20.61
N LEU A 106 -7.32 21.04 20.88
CA LEU A 106 -8.61 20.39 21.02
C LEU A 106 -9.15 19.99 19.65
N ARG A 107 -9.96 18.94 19.63
CA ARG A 107 -10.51 18.40 18.38
C ARG A 107 -11.43 19.42 17.68
N HIS A 108 -12.29 20.13 18.42
CA HIS A 108 -13.20 21.11 17.83
C HIS A 108 -12.45 22.29 17.17
N ASP A 109 -11.30 22.71 17.75
CA ASP A 109 -10.46 23.73 17.15
C ASP A 109 -9.84 23.23 15.85
N PHE A 110 -9.34 21.98 15.84
CA PHE A 110 -8.80 21.34 14.64
C PHE A 110 -9.80 21.30 13.48
N GLU A 111 -11.06 20.96 13.76
CA GLU A 111 -12.12 20.87 12.73
C GLU A 111 -12.48 22.23 12.11
N THR A 112 -12.14 23.34 12.75
CA THR A 112 -12.44 24.71 12.31
C THR A 112 -11.21 25.52 11.89
N LEU A 113 -10.03 24.89 11.83
CA LEU A 113 -8.79 25.56 11.46
C LEU A 113 -8.86 26.16 10.05
N ASP A 114 -8.41 27.41 9.93
CA ASP A 114 -8.14 27.99 8.61
C ASP A 114 -7.02 27.22 7.92
N PRO A 115 -7.15 26.85 6.63
CA PRO A 115 -6.10 26.12 5.88
C PRO A 115 -4.74 26.81 5.84
N GLY A 116 -4.71 28.14 5.99
CA GLY A 116 -3.48 28.94 6.05
C GLY A 116 -2.88 29.07 7.45
N TYR A 117 -3.51 28.52 8.47
CA TYR A 117 -3.05 28.61 9.85
C TYR A 117 -1.75 27.85 10.10
N GLY A 118 -0.95 28.32 11.04
CA GLY A 118 0.28 27.68 11.48
C GLY A 118 1.55 28.21 10.77
N ARG A 119 2.69 27.73 11.25
CA ARG A 119 4.01 28.05 10.69
C ARG A 119 4.45 27.02 9.65
N GLU A 120 5.32 27.44 8.75
CA GLU A 120 5.99 26.53 7.83
C GLU A 120 6.85 25.50 8.61
N SER A 121 6.81 24.26 8.16
CA SER A 121 7.69 23.19 8.66
C SER A 121 9.14 23.52 8.32
N ALA A 122 10.03 23.31 9.28
CA ALA A 122 11.47 23.43 9.05
C ALA A 122 12.06 22.24 8.30
N ASN A 123 11.34 21.12 8.24
CA ASN A 123 11.76 19.88 7.62
C ASN A 123 10.99 19.64 6.32
N ASP A 124 11.70 19.29 5.26
CA ASP A 124 11.08 18.77 4.04
C ASP A 124 10.68 17.31 4.29
N THR A 125 9.37 17.10 4.40
CA THR A 125 8.82 15.81 4.76
C THR A 125 8.24 15.10 3.55
N ARG A 126 8.57 13.81 3.38
CA ARG A 126 8.00 12.98 2.34
C ARG A 126 6.51 12.76 2.57
N ARG A 127 5.75 12.74 1.48
CA ARG A 127 4.31 12.62 1.49
C ARG A 127 3.84 11.66 0.40
N VAL A 128 2.83 10.87 0.70
CA VAL A 128 2.08 10.11 -0.29
C VAL A 128 0.92 10.96 -0.80
N THR A 129 1.07 11.58 -1.96
CA THR A 129 0.06 12.48 -2.54
C THR A 129 -0.82 11.75 -3.54
N TYR A 130 -0.22 10.88 -4.36
CA TYR A 130 -0.91 10.11 -5.39
C TYR A 130 -0.65 8.61 -5.23
N VAL A 131 -1.51 7.80 -5.81
CA VAL A 131 -1.40 6.32 -5.71
C VAL A 131 -0.06 5.77 -6.21
N PHE A 132 0.59 6.45 -7.14
CA PHE A 132 1.89 6.04 -7.67
C PHE A 132 3.08 6.40 -6.74
N ASP A 133 2.91 7.33 -5.81
CA ASP A 133 3.95 7.63 -4.82
C ASP A 133 4.23 6.42 -3.93
N ILE A 134 3.24 5.54 -3.77
CA ILE A 134 3.38 4.34 -2.96
C ILE A 134 4.51 3.44 -3.47
N PHE A 135 4.54 3.11 -4.76
CA PHE A 135 5.64 2.31 -5.30
C PHE A 135 6.90 3.15 -5.58
N ALA A 136 6.75 4.46 -5.85
CA ALA A 136 7.89 5.32 -6.12
C ALA A 136 8.77 5.55 -4.88
N LEU A 137 8.15 5.71 -3.71
CA LEU A 137 8.85 5.91 -2.43
C LEU A 137 9.20 4.59 -1.74
N ASN A 138 8.59 3.48 -2.14
CA ASN A 138 8.71 2.20 -1.46
C ASN A 138 10.15 1.68 -1.32
N PRO A 139 11.04 1.77 -2.33
CA PRO A 139 12.41 1.28 -2.20
C PRO A 139 13.15 1.95 -1.03
N ASP A 140 13.07 3.28 -0.92
CA ASP A 140 13.70 4.04 0.16
C ASP A 140 13.07 3.71 1.50
N GLU A 141 11.74 3.56 1.52
CA GLU A 141 11.01 3.23 2.74
C GLU A 141 11.33 1.82 3.24
N ILE A 142 11.59 0.84 2.37
CA ILE A 142 12.09 -0.48 2.79
C ILE A 142 13.43 -0.35 3.49
N VAL A 143 14.36 0.42 2.91
CA VAL A 143 15.70 0.62 3.49
C VAL A 143 15.62 1.33 4.84
N ASN A 144 14.81 2.38 4.93
CA ASN A 144 14.62 3.13 6.17
C ASN A 144 14.02 2.26 7.26
N ASP A 145 12.93 1.55 6.94
CA ASP A 145 12.24 0.67 7.90
C ASP A 145 13.14 -0.47 8.35
N PHE A 146 13.87 -1.08 7.43
CA PHE A 146 14.78 -2.18 7.73
C PHE A 146 15.77 -1.82 8.84
N VAL A 147 16.35 -0.62 8.77
CA VAL A 147 17.37 -0.18 9.74
C VAL A 147 16.83 -0.12 11.17
N TRP A 148 15.68 0.51 11.38
CA TRP A 148 15.15 0.64 12.74
C TRP A 148 14.39 -0.61 13.19
N TYR A 149 13.67 -1.28 12.26
CA TYR A 149 12.84 -2.43 12.61
C TYR A 149 13.67 -3.66 13.01
N THR A 150 14.86 -3.85 12.43
CA THR A 150 15.71 -5.03 12.67
C THR A 150 16.84 -4.80 13.68
N ARG A 151 17.09 -3.54 14.11
CA ARG A 151 18.25 -3.13 14.91
C ARG A 151 18.46 -3.99 16.14
N ASP A 152 17.42 -4.22 16.93
CA ASP A 152 17.50 -4.89 18.22
C ASP A 152 16.93 -6.32 18.19
N LYS A 153 16.83 -6.88 16.96
CA LYS A 153 16.30 -8.22 16.74
C LYS A 153 17.37 -9.17 16.23
N SER A 154 17.21 -10.45 16.53
CA SER A 154 18.02 -11.53 15.96
C SER A 154 17.23 -12.26 14.89
N GLY A 155 17.82 -12.38 13.70
CA GLY A 155 17.27 -13.16 12.60
C GLY A 155 17.84 -14.59 12.59
N ILE A 156 17.18 -15.47 11.83
CA ILE A 156 17.67 -16.83 11.53
C ILE A 156 18.45 -16.87 10.22
N ALA A 157 19.29 -17.89 10.03
CA ALA A 157 19.98 -18.12 8.75
C ALA A 157 19.00 -18.77 7.73
N PRO A 158 19.17 -18.50 6.42
CA PRO A 158 18.48 -19.26 5.39
C PRO A 158 19.02 -20.71 5.34
N ASP A 159 18.28 -21.61 4.68
CA ASP A 159 18.76 -22.96 4.41
C ASP A 159 20.07 -22.93 3.61
N SER A 160 20.94 -23.94 3.83
CA SER A 160 22.26 -24.03 3.19
C SER A 160 22.22 -24.15 1.66
N SER A 161 21.09 -24.55 1.08
CA SER A 161 20.84 -24.56 -0.36
C SER A 161 20.63 -23.17 -0.96
N THR A 162 20.46 -22.13 -0.13
CA THR A 162 20.21 -20.75 -0.56
C THR A 162 21.51 -20.00 -0.81
N ARG A 163 21.61 -19.39 -2.00
CA ARG A 163 22.79 -18.62 -2.41
C ARG A 163 22.59 -17.13 -2.12
N ILE A 164 23.56 -16.52 -1.42
CA ILE A 164 23.62 -15.08 -1.20
C ILE A 164 24.63 -14.44 -2.16
N ILE A 165 24.25 -13.32 -2.79
CA ILE A 165 25.09 -12.53 -3.69
C ILE A 165 25.18 -11.09 -3.15
N GLY A 166 26.37 -10.53 -3.12
CA GLY A 166 26.63 -9.19 -2.62
C GLY A 166 27.16 -9.19 -1.19
N ASP A 167 27.29 -8.00 -0.63
CA ASP A 167 27.78 -7.84 0.74
C ASP A 167 26.65 -8.23 1.72
N ALA A 168 27.02 -9.05 2.69
CA ALA A 168 26.09 -9.47 3.73
C ALA A 168 25.79 -8.36 4.76
N ARG A 169 26.46 -7.22 4.65
CA ARG A 169 26.29 -6.07 5.56
C ARG A 169 25.99 -4.79 4.81
N LEU A 170 25.16 -3.95 5.40
CA LEU A 170 24.91 -2.58 5.01
C LEU A 170 26.13 -1.68 5.38
N GLN A 171 26.21 -0.47 4.83
CA GLN A 171 27.27 0.49 5.13
C GLN A 171 27.40 0.84 6.61
N ASN A 172 26.30 0.78 7.36
CA ASN A 172 26.27 0.98 8.82
C ASN A 172 26.68 -0.27 9.63
N GLY A 173 27.11 -1.34 8.97
CA GLY A 173 27.56 -2.60 9.57
C GLY A 173 26.45 -3.58 9.96
N MET A 174 25.18 -3.21 9.82
CA MET A 174 24.05 -4.11 10.08
C MET A 174 23.94 -5.23 9.02
N PRO A 175 23.43 -6.44 9.35
CA PRO A 175 23.15 -7.44 8.32
C PRO A 175 22.21 -6.88 7.23
N ALA A 176 22.49 -7.19 5.97
CA ALA A 176 21.63 -6.79 4.83
C ALA A 176 20.51 -7.80 4.53
N LEU A 177 20.52 -8.96 5.16
CA LEU A 177 19.47 -9.96 5.13
C LEU A 177 18.96 -10.19 6.54
N PHE A 178 17.66 -10.10 6.73
CA PHE A 178 16.98 -10.40 7.99
C PHE A 178 15.82 -11.37 7.75
N ILE A 179 15.85 -12.51 8.41
CA ILE A 179 14.83 -13.56 8.31
C ILE A 179 14.27 -13.78 9.72
N GLU A 180 12.97 -13.58 9.89
CA GLU A 180 12.30 -13.81 11.18
C GLU A 180 12.09 -15.31 11.44
N GLU A 181 11.91 -15.64 12.71
CA GLU A 181 11.62 -17.00 13.17
C GLU A 181 10.36 -17.57 12.51
N GLY A 182 10.39 -18.87 12.20
CA GLY A 182 9.31 -19.59 11.51
C GLY A 182 9.28 -19.40 9.99
N ALA A 183 10.08 -18.47 9.43
CA ALA A 183 10.21 -18.35 7.99
C ALA A 183 11.09 -19.46 7.40
N THR A 184 10.79 -19.86 6.15
CA THR A 184 11.59 -20.85 5.39
C THR A 184 12.11 -20.21 4.11
N VAL A 185 13.40 -20.41 3.83
CA VAL A 185 14.08 -19.92 2.61
C VAL A 185 14.95 -21.04 2.08
N GLU A 186 14.50 -21.70 1.04
CA GLU A 186 15.10 -22.94 0.54
C GLU A 186 15.41 -22.81 -0.97
N GLY A 187 16.62 -23.19 -1.38
CA GLY A 187 17.02 -23.25 -2.79
C GLY A 187 16.89 -21.95 -3.57
N ALA A 188 16.91 -20.81 -2.91
CA ALA A 188 16.74 -19.49 -3.50
C ALA A 188 18.07 -18.80 -3.82
N THR A 189 18.05 -17.78 -4.65
CA THR A 189 19.17 -16.85 -4.85
C THR A 189 18.75 -15.46 -4.37
N ILE A 190 19.44 -14.90 -3.38
CA ILE A 190 19.16 -13.57 -2.81
C ILE A 190 20.33 -12.64 -3.13
N ASN A 191 20.07 -11.56 -3.88
CA ASN A 191 21.04 -10.53 -4.24
C ASN A 191 20.85 -9.28 -3.39
N LEU A 192 21.84 -8.96 -2.56
CA LEU A 192 21.83 -7.86 -1.59
C LEU A 192 22.55 -6.59 -2.09
N LYS A 193 23.01 -6.56 -3.36
CA LYS A 193 23.84 -5.46 -3.88
C LYS A 193 23.14 -4.10 -3.90
N ASP A 194 21.83 -4.11 -4.13
CA ASP A 194 21.05 -2.88 -4.31
C ASP A 194 20.26 -2.48 -3.04
N GLY A 195 20.28 -3.33 -2.01
CA GLY A 195 19.60 -3.03 -0.74
C GLY A 195 19.29 -4.27 0.10
N PRO A 196 18.71 -4.06 1.29
CA PRO A 196 18.40 -5.12 2.23
C PRO A 196 17.22 -5.98 1.78
N VAL A 197 17.17 -7.21 2.30
CA VAL A 197 16.04 -8.13 2.15
C VAL A 197 15.50 -8.51 3.52
N TYR A 198 14.24 -8.22 3.75
CA TYR A 198 13.50 -8.61 4.94
C TYR A 198 12.51 -9.74 4.61
N ILE A 199 12.56 -10.81 5.39
CA ILE A 199 11.68 -11.99 5.28
C ILE A 199 11.02 -12.17 6.64
N GLY A 200 9.72 -11.86 6.71
CA GLY A 200 8.92 -11.82 7.93
C GLY A 200 8.53 -13.20 8.46
N ARG A 201 8.02 -13.22 9.67
CA ARG A 201 7.65 -14.43 10.41
C ARG A 201 6.72 -15.35 9.60
N ASN A 202 6.97 -16.66 9.68
CA ASN A 202 6.19 -17.73 9.03
C ASN A 202 6.08 -17.58 7.51
N SER A 203 6.83 -16.67 6.89
CA SER A 203 6.82 -16.52 5.42
C SER A 203 7.63 -17.63 4.74
N GLN A 204 7.44 -17.77 3.44
CA GLN A 204 8.09 -18.85 2.68
C GLN A 204 8.65 -18.33 1.37
N VAL A 205 9.92 -18.61 1.12
CA VAL A 205 10.57 -18.44 -0.18
C VAL A 205 10.90 -19.82 -0.74
N MET A 206 10.22 -20.18 -1.84
CA MET A 206 10.35 -21.51 -2.44
C MET A 206 11.51 -21.57 -3.44
N GLU A 207 11.88 -22.79 -3.78
CA GLU A 207 13.03 -23.18 -4.58
C GLU A 207 13.09 -22.50 -5.95
N GLY A 208 14.29 -22.21 -6.41
CA GLY A 208 14.55 -21.61 -7.72
C GLY A 208 14.17 -20.13 -7.83
N SER A 209 13.70 -19.50 -6.75
CA SER A 209 13.36 -18.09 -6.74
C SER A 209 14.60 -17.21 -6.71
N CYS A 210 14.59 -16.11 -7.50
CA CYS A 210 15.63 -15.10 -7.53
C CYS A 210 15.08 -13.79 -6.96
N LEU A 211 15.67 -13.32 -5.86
CA LEU A 211 15.26 -12.11 -5.14
C LEU A 211 16.36 -11.05 -5.20
N ARG A 212 15.98 -9.81 -5.39
CA ARG A 212 16.90 -8.65 -5.33
C ARG A 212 16.35 -7.62 -4.33
N GLY A 213 17.23 -7.11 -3.46
CA GLY A 213 16.88 -6.01 -2.55
C GLY A 213 16.82 -4.64 -3.26
N PRO A 214 16.22 -3.62 -2.61
CA PRO A 214 15.52 -3.72 -1.35
C PRO A 214 14.18 -4.48 -1.48
N LEU A 215 13.89 -5.37 -0.56
CA LEU A 215 12.70 -6.23 -0.63
C LEU A 215 12.11 -6.46 0.76
N ALA A 216 10.79 -6.40 0.89
CA ALA A 216 10.06 -6.78 2.09
C ALA A 216 9.01 -7.86 1.81
N LEU A 217 9.21 -9.05 2.37
CA LEU A 217 8.22 -10.11 2.44
C LEU A 217 7.65 -10.14 3.86
N CYS A 218 6.42 -9.68 4.05
CA CYS A 218 5.80 -9.59 5.37
C CYS A 218 5.35 -10.97 5.90
N ALA A 219 4.90 -10.99 7.15
CA ALA A 219 4.51 -12.21 7.84
C ALA A 219 3.50 -13.06 7.04
N ASP A 220 3.65 -14.39 7.11
CA ASP A 220 2.78 -15.39 6.47
C ASP A 220 2.66 -15.27 4.93
N ALA A 221 3.46 -14.39 4.30
CA ALA A 221 3.49 -14.24 2.84
C ALA A 221 4.37 -15.32 2.18
N LYS A 222 4.12 -15.59 0.90
CA LYS A 222 4.81 -16.66 0.17
C LYS A 222 5.30 -16.22 -1.19
N ILE A 223 6.56 -16.49 -1.50
CA ILE A 223 7.13 -16.42 -2.83
C ILE A 223 7.16 -17.83 -3.41
N ARG A 224 6.50 -18.01 -4.57
CA ARG A 224 6.33 -19.30 -5.24
C ARG A 224 7.61 -19.71 -5.97
N MET A 225 7.74 -21.02 -6.27
CA MET A 225 8.88 -21.58 -7.00
C MET A 225 9.20 -20.82 -8.28
N GLY A 226 10.49 -20.61 -8.55
CA GLY A 226 10.97 -20.02 -9.80
C GLY A 226 10.64 -18.56 -10.02
N SER A 227 10.24 -17.84 -8.97
CA SER A 227 9.89 -16.41 -9.06
C SER A 227 11.10 -15.53 -9.33
N LYS A 228 10.87 -14.42 -10.07
CA LYS A 228 11.86 -13.36 -10.33
C LYS A 228 11.36 -12.07 -9.69
N ILE A 229 11.94 -11.70 -8.55
CA ILE A 229 11.52 -10.54 -7.78
C ILE A 229 12.63 -9.49 -7.79
N TYR A 230 12.37 -8.37 -8.43
CA TYR A 230 13.26 -7.22 -8.44
C TYR A 230 13.04 -6.32 -7.21
N GLY A 231 13.98 -5.43 -6.97
CA GLY A 231 13.97 -4.52 -5.83
C GLY A 231 12.80 -3.53 -5.82
N GLY A 232 12.64 -2.85 -4.68
CA GLY A 232 11.54 -1.92 -4.46
C GLY A 232 10.19 -2.59 -4.17
N SER A 233 10.16 -3.92 -3.97
CA SER A 233 8.91 -4.66 -3.82
C SER A 233 8.57 -4.94 -2.36
N THR A 234 7.29 -4.74 -1.99
CA THR A 234 6.74 -5.10 -0.68
C THR A 234 5.52 -6.00 -0.86
N PHE A 235 5.57 -7.15 -0.22
CA PHE A 235 4.45 -8.09 -0.17
C PHE A 235 3.92 -8.16 1.25
N GLY A 236 2.77 -7.54 1.48
CA GLY A 236 2.10 -7.47 2.77
C GLY A 236 1.68 -8.84 3.30
N PRO A 237 1.17 -8.89 4.54
CA PRO A 237 0.84 -10.14 5.20
C PRO A 237 -0.07 -11.04 4.36
N PHE A 238 0.19 -12.35 4.41
CA PHE A 238 -0.60 -13.39 3.72
C PHE A 238 -0.63 -13.28 2.19
N CYS A 239 0.15 -12.40 1.55
CA CYS A 239 0.27 -12.36 0.10
C CYS A 239 0.92 -13.64 -0.47
N LYS A 240 0.52 -14.00 -1.68
CA LYS A 240 1.19 -15.06 -2.45
C LYS A 240 1.62 -14.51 -3.79
N VAL A 241 2.92 -14.55 -4.06
CA VAL A 241 3.50 -13.94 -5.25
C VAL A 241 4.32 -14.92 -6.05
N GLY A 242 4.37 -14.74 -7.36
CA GLY A 242 5.09 -15.57 -8.33
C GLY A 242 5.17 -14.89 -9.69
N GLY A 243 5.94 -15.48 -10.59
CA GLY A 243 6.24 -14.92 -11.90
C GLY A 243 7.32 -13.83 -11.82
N GLU A 244 7.18 -12.77 -12.60
CA GLU A 244 8.12 -11.65 -12.64
C GLU A 244 7.51 -10.39 -12.05
N ILE A 245 8.12 -9.87 -10.99
CA ILE A 245 7.61 -8.70 -10.26
C ILE A 245 8.74 -7.69 -10.05
N ASP A 246 8.45 -6.41 -10.34
CA ASP A 246 9.39 -5.31 -10.24
C ASP A 246 8.73 -4.11 -9.57
N ASN A 247 9.30 -3.62 -8.46
CA ASN A 247 8.84 -2.42 -7.75
C ASN A 247 7.31 -2.39 -7.53
N ALA A 248 6.78 -3.41 -6.87
CA ALA A 248 5.35 -3.54 -6.62
C ALA A 248 5.04 -3.60 -5.11
N VAL A 249 3.97 -2.93 -4.71
CA VAL A 249 3.44 -2.95 -3.34
C VAL A 249 2.10 -3.67 -3.32
N MET A 250 2.00 -4.75 -2.55
CA MET A 250 0.75 -5.46 -2.29
C MET A 250 0.41 -5.34 -0.80
N PHE A 251 -0.78 -4.84 -0.47
CA PHE A 251 -1.10 -4.49 0.92
C PHE A 251 -1.26 -5.68 1.84
N GLY A 252 -2.02 -6.68 1.43
CA GLY A 252 -2.19 -7.92 2.20
C GLY A 252 -3.19 -8.87 1.56
N TYR A 253 -3.17 -10.14 1.95
CA TYR A 253 -4.13 -11.19 1.53
C TYR A 253 -4.31 -11.37 0.02
N SER A 254 -3.49 -10.74 -0.81
CA SER A 254 -3.60 -10.70 -2.26
C SER A 254 -2.70 -11.73 -2.94
N ASN A 255 -3.11 -12.21 -4.10
CA ASN A 255 -2.39 -13.23 -4.84
C ASN A 255 -2.04 -12.74 -6.26
N LYS A 256 -0.75 -12.79 -6.60
CA LYS A 256 -0.17 -12.81 -7.95
C LYS A 256 0.74 -14.05 -8.03
N ALA A 257 0.16 -15.24 -7.82
CA ALA A 257 0.89 -16.45 -7.45
C ALA A 257 1.47 -17.25 -8.64
N HIS A 258 1.23 -16.84 -9.86
CA HIS A 258 1.62 -17.53 -11.10
C HIS A 258 2.44 -16.63 -12.01
N ASP A 259 2.94 -17.16 -13.14
CA ASP A 259 3.66 -16.40 -14.14
C ASP A 259 2.87 -15.22 -14.70
N GLY A 260 3.57 -14.29 -15.32
CA GLY A 260 3.12 -13.01 -15.80
C GLY A 260 3.88 -11.86 -15.12
N TYR A 261 3.98 -10.71 -15.80
CA TYR A 261 4.72 -9.54 -15.34
C TYR A 261 3.84 -8.56 -14.55
N LEU A 262 4.37 -8.06 -13.45
CA LEU A 262 3.76 -6.97 -12.65
C LEU A 262 4.85 -5.98 -12.23
N GLY A 263 4.84 -4.78 -12.78
CA GLY A 263 5.84 -3.76 -12.48
C GLY A 263 5.25 -2.41 -12.11
N ASN A 264 5.91 -1.65 -11.22
CA ASN A 264 5.52 -0.32 -10.75
C ASN A 264 4.03 -0.26 -10.37
N ALA A 265 3.60 -1.16 -9.49
CA ALA A 265 2.19 -1.44 -9.25
C ALA A 265 1.82 -1.31 -7.76
N VAL A 266 0.55 -0.99 -7.50
CA VAL A 266 -0.02 -1.04 -6.14
C VAL A 266 -1.29 -1.88 -6.16
N ILE A 267 -1.29 -2.93 -5.37
CA ILE A 267 -2.41 -3.88 -5.26
C ILE A 267 -2.98 -3.81 -3.85
N GLY A 268 -4.25 -3.52 -3.75
CA GLY A 268 -5.00 -3.52 -2.48
C GLY A 268 -5.07 -4.88 -1.82
N GLU A 269 -5.96 -5.03 -0.86
CA GLU A 269 -6.17 -6.30 -0.16
C GLU A 269 -7.18 -7.20 -0.86
N TRP A 270 -7.06 -8.51 -0.63
CA TRP A 270 -7.99 -9.52 -1.14
C TRP A 270 -8.10 -9.60 -2.67
N CYS A 271 -7.12 -9.05 -3.38
CA CYS A 271 -7.04 -9.12 -4.83
C CYS A 271 -6.55 -10.49 -5.30
N ASN A 272 -6.95 -10.86 -6.52
CA ASN A 272 -6.43 -12.08 -7.15
C ASN A 272 -6.12 -11.83 -8.63
N ILE A 273 -4.88 -12.02 -9.01
CA ILE A 273 -4.40 -11.89 -10.38
C ILE A 273 -4.13 -13.29 -10.93
N GLY A 274 -4.88 -13.68 -11.97
CA GLY A 274 -4.84 -15.00 -12.59
C GLY A 274 -3.51 -15.28 -13.31
N ALA A 275 -3.26 -16.57 -13.59
CA ALA A 275 -2.06 -17.04 -14.28
C ALA A 275 -1.91 -16.40 -15.66
N GLY A 276 -0.67 -16.08 -16.05
CA GLY A 276 -0.35 -15.47 -17.33
C GLY A 276 -0.79 -14.02 -17.49
N THR A 277 -1.39 -13.41 -16.46
CA THR A 277 -1.79 -12.00 -16.49
C THR A 277 -0.57 -11.09 -16.43
N ASN A 278 -0.51 -10.12 -17.35
CA ASN A 278 0.57 -9.16 -17.48
C ASN A 278 0.06 -7.72 -17.31
N SER A 279 0.87 -6.89 -16.68
CA SER A 279 0.64 -5.45 -16.57
C SER A 279 1.80 -4.68 -17.18
N SER A 280 1.54 -3.94 -18.27
CA SER A 280 2.54 -3.02 -18.82
C SER A 280 2.79 -1.87 -17.84
N ASN A 281 4.05 -1.49 -17.67
CA ASN A 281 4.45 -0.32 -16.86
C ASN A 281 5.14 0.78 -17.67
N LEU A 282 5.51 0.51 -18.92
CA LEU A 282 6.20 1.44 -19.83
C LEU A 282 5.43 1.52 -21.15
N LYS A 283 5.23 2.71 -21.66
CA LYS A 283 4.63 2.90 -22.98
C LYS A 283 5.64 2.58 -24.10
N ASN A 284 5.13 2.06 -25.24
CA ASN A 284 5.98 1.73 -26.38
C ASN A 284 6.65 2.98 -27.02
N ASP A 285 6.07 4.16 -26.85
CA ASP A 285 6.62 5.43 -27.34
C ASP A 285 7.53 6.13 -26.31
N TYR A 286 7.75 5.52 -25.14
CA TYR A 286 8.55 6.04 -24.02
C TYR A 286 8.10 7.41 -23.49
N SER A 287 6.90 7.86 -23.85
CA SER A 287 6.36 9.12 -23.37
C SER A 287 5.93 9.06 -21.90
N LYS A 288 5.83 10.24 -21.28
CA LYS A 288 5.33 10.38 -19.91
C LYS A 288 3.92 9.82 -19.77
N ILE A 289 3.66 9.25 -18.61
CA ILE A 289 2.44 8.53 -18.30
C ILE A 289 1.29 9.49 -17.95
N ARG A 290 0.08 9.07 -18.28
CA ARG A 290 -1.16 9.66 -17.79
C ARG A 290 -1.91 8.61 -17.01
N ILE A 291 -2.40 8.98 -15.81
CA ILE A 291 -3.15 8.10 -14.93
C ILE A 291 -4.52 8.71 -14.60
N TRP A 292 -5.53 7.86 -14.42
CA TRP A 292 -6.83 8.31 -13.92
C TRP A 292 -6.72 8.84 -12.50
N ASN A 293 -7.26 10.04 -12.28
CA ASN A 293 -7.34 10.65 -10.97
C ASN A 293 -8.81 10.90 -10.59
N TYR A 294 -9.21 10.37 -9.46
CA TYR A 294 -10.60 10.43 -8.98
C TYR A 294 -11.02 11.84 -8.57
N ALA A 295 -10.10 12.64 -7.99
CA ALA A 295 -10.39 14.01 -7.57
C ALA A 295 -10.76 14.90 -8.76
N SER A 296 -10.01 14.83 -9.83
CA SER A 296 -10.24 15.60 -11.04
C SER A 296 -11.19 14.93 -12.04
N GLN A 297 -11.52 13.66 -11.86
CA GLN A 297 -12.31 12.81 -12.75
C GLN A 297 -11.81 12.81 -14.21
N ARG A 298 -10.50 12.82 -14.37
CA ARG A 298 -9.82 12.82 -15.67
C ARG A 298 -8.44 12.19 -15.60
N PHE A 299 -7.86 11.92 -16.75
CA PHE A 299 -6.47 11.48 -16.84
C PHE A 299 -5.53 12.66 -16.60
N MET A 300 -4.82 12.65 -15.47
CA MET A 300 -3.76 13.61 -15.15
C MET A 300 -2.43 13.18 -15.77
N ARG A 301 -1.59 14.15 -16.16
CA ARG A 301 -0.21 13.90 -16.55
C ARG A 301 0.64 13.67 -15.30
N THR A 302 1.58 12.76 -15.40
CA THR A 302 2.61 12.53 -14.37
C THR A 302 3.98 12.82 -14.97
N ASP A 303 4.99 13.01 -14.12
CA ASP A 303 6.38 13.09 -14.58
C ASP A 303 7.04 11.71 -14.71
N LEU A 304 6.29 10.64 -14.45
CA LEU A 304 6.76 9.27 -14.48
C LEU A 304 6.85 8.75 -15.90
N GLN A 305 7.87 7.93 -16.15
CA GLN A 305 8.02 7.11 -17.35
C GLN A 305 7.50 5.68 -17.10
N PHE A 306 7.47 5.23 -15.85
CA PHE A 306 7.01 3.90 -15.45
C PHE A 306 5.85 4.00 -14.46
N CYS A 307 4.74 3.35 -14.77
CA CYS A 307 3.60 3.13 -13.87
C CYS A 307 2.75 1.98 -14.40
N GLY A 308 2.58 0.96 -13.61
CA GLY A 308 1.77 -0.21 -13.94
C GLY A 308 0.36 -0.13 -13.36
N LEU A 309 -0.08 -1.25 -12.79
CA LEU A 309 -1.44 -1.46 -12.32
C LEU A 309 -1.64 -0.87 -10.91
N ILE A 310 -2.70 -0.09 -10.77
CA ILE A 310 -3.27 0.28 -9.46
C ILE A 310 -4.60 -0.46 -9.31
N MET A 311 -4.73 -1.31 -8.30
CA MET A 311 -5.89 -2.18 -8.13
C MET A 311 -6.48 -2.05 -6.74
N GLY A 312 -7.74 -1.63 -6.66
CA GLY A 312 -8.52 -1.54 -5.42
C GLY A 312 -8.89 -2.91 -4.85
N ASP A 313 -9.24 -2.92 -3.57
CA ASP A 313 -9.50 -4.12 -2.79
C ASP A 313 -10.55 -5.05 -3.43
N HIS A 314 -10.41 -6.34 -3.14
CA HIS A 314 -11.30 -7.41 -3.62
C HIS A 314 -11.45 -7.51 -5.14
N SER A 315 -10.61 -6.84 -5.92
CA SER A 315 -10.64 -6.93 -7.39
C SER A 315 -9.91 -8.17 -7.89
N LYS A 316 -10.35 -8.69 -9.02
CA LYS A 316 -9.87 -9.94 -9.60
C LYS A 316 -9.63 -9.80 -11.09
N ALA A 317 -8.55 -10.42 -11.57
CA ALA A 317 -8.29 -10.64 -12.97
C ALA A 317 -8.27 -12.15 -13.25
N GLY A 318 -8.92 -12.57 -14.31
CA GLY A 318 -8.88 -13.93 -14.82
C GLY A 318 -7.47 -14.31 -15.32
N ILE A 319 -7.33 -15.51 -15.85
CA ILE A 319 -6.10 -15.94 -16.50
C ILE A 319 -5.86 -15.15 -17.80
N ASN A 320 -4.57 -14.93 -18.14
CA ASN A 320 -4.15 -14.28 -19.39
C ASN A 320 -4.78 -12.89 -19.65
N CYS A 321 -5.17 -12.18 -18.60
CA CYS A 321 -5.59 -10.81 -18.74
C CYS A 321 -4.39 -9.89 -19.04
N MET A 322 -4.63 -8.80 -19.76
CA MET A 322 -3.61 -7.82 -20.13
C MET A 322 -4.02 -6.44 -19.62
N PHE A 323 -3.17 -5.83 -18.80
CA PHE A 323 -3.38 -4.44 -18.38
C PHE A 323 -2.43 -3.51 -19.11
N ASN A 324 -2.97 -2.41 -19.65
CA ASN A 324 -2.17 -1.37 -20.22
C ASN A 324 -1.48 -0.53 -19.12
N THR A 325 -0.48 0.24 -19.50
CA THR A 325 0.26 1.16 -18.64
C THR A 325 -0.68 2.06 -17.84
N ALA A 326 -0.44 2.19 -16.53
CA ALA A 326 -1.21 3.01 -15.60
C ALA A 326 -2.73 2.71 -15.60
N THR A 327 -3.10 1.45 -15.70
CA THR A 327 -4.50 1.05 -15.53
C THR A 327 -4.89 1.18 -14.05
N VAL A 328 -6.01 1.85 -13.80
CA VAL A 328 -6.61 2.00 -12.46
C VAL A 328 -7.90 1.17 -12.41
N VAL A 329 -7.92 0.22 -11.49
CA VAL A 329 -9.03 -0.70 -11.25
C VAL A 329 -9.65 -0.38 -9.90
N GLY A 330 -10.94 -0.12 -9.85
CA GLY A 330 -11.70 0.17 -8.63
C GLY A 330 -11.78 -1.03 -7.68
N VAL A 331 -12.62 -0.89 -6.64
CA VAL A 331 -12.89 -1.94 -5.65
C VAL A 331 -13.89 -2.96 -6.23
N GLY A 332 -13.68 -4.25 -5.97
CA GLY A 332 -14.65 -5.30 -6.31
C GLY A 332 -14.84 -5.54 -7.80
N VAL A 333 -13.87 -5.22 -8.63
CA VAL A 333 -13.91 -5.48 -10.08
C VAL A 333 -13.59 -6.95 -10.37
N ASN A 334 -14.29 -7.54 -11.31
CA ASN A 334 -13.95 -8.85 -11.88
C ASN A 334 -13.70 -8.72 -13.39
N LEU A 335 -12.43 -8.67 -13.78
CA LEU A 335 -12.00 -8.62 -15.17
C LEU A 335 -11.68 -10.02 -15.68
N HIS A 336 -12.11 -10.34 -16.89
CA HIS A 336 -11.77 -11.58 -17.58
C HIS A 336 -11.71 -11.37 -19.10
N GLY A 337 -11.38 -12.42 -19.84
CA GLY A 337 -11.31 -12.40 -21.32
C GLY A 337 -10.01 -11.81 -21.87
N SER A 338 -9.92 -11.74 -23.17
CA SER A 338 -8.77 -11.27 -23.93
C SER A 338 -8.84 -9.79 -24.26
N GLY A 339 -7.69 -9.20 -24.64
CA GLY A 339 -7.58 -7.80 -25.01
C GLY A 339 -7.27 -6.86 -23.83
N PHE A 340 -7.04 -5.59 -24.16
CA PHE A 340 -6.76 -4.56 -23.17
C PHE A 340 -8.06 -3.88 -22.73
N PRO A 341 -8.37 -3.85 -21.42
CA PRO A 341 -9.47 -3.08 -20.90
C PRO A 341 -9.17 -1.57 -21.01
N ARG A 342 -10.18 -0.74 -20.76
CA ARG A 342 -9.99 0.69 -20.56
C ARG A 342 -9.00 0.92 -19.41
N GLN A 343 -8.19 1.97 -19.47
CA GLN A 343 -7.23 2.33 -18.42
C GLN A 343 -7.87 2.74 -17.09
N PHE A 344 -9.17 2.95 -17.05
CA PHE A 344 -9.95 3.13 -15.85
C PHE A 344 -11.15 2.19 -15.86
N ILE A 345 -11.26 1.35 -14.84
CA ILE A 345 -12.37 0.44 -14.59
C ILE A 345 -12.99 0.84 -13.25
N PRO A 346 -14.22 1.38 -13.24
CA PRO A 346 -14.90 1.77 -12.00
C PRO A 346 -15.13 0.58 -11.05
N SER A 347 -15.39 0.88 -9.78
CA SER A 347 -15.68 -0.15 -8.77
C SER A 347 -16.96 -0.94 -9.11
N PHE A 348 -16.99 -2.21 -8.66
CA PHE A 348 -18.14 -3.13 -8.82
C PHE A 348 -18.53 -3.36 -10.27
N GLN A 349 -17.55 -3.58 -11.12
CA GLN A 349 -17.74 -3.96 -12.52
C GLN A 349 -17.35 -5.41 -12.74
N ASN A 350 -18.11 -6.11 -13.57
CA ASN A 350 -17.76 -7.44 -14.09
C ASN A 350 -17.79 -7.41 -15.60
N GLY A 351 -16.75 -7.93 -16.25
CA GLY A 351 -16.74 -7.95 -17.68
C GLY A 351 -15.39 -8.22 -18.32
N SER A 352 -15.36 -7.97 -19.64
CA SER A 352 -14.19 -8.17 -20.47
C SER A 352 -14.01 -7.02 -21.46
N PRO A 353 -12.80 -6.84 -22.03
CA PRO A 353 -12.57 -5.85 -23.08
C PRO A 353 -13.48 -6.03 -24.29
N GLU A 354 -13.79 -7.27 -24.65
CA GLU A 354 -14.60 -7.61 -25.83
C GLU A 354 -16.11 -7.46 -25.57
N ALA A 355 -16.62 -8.00 -24.45
CA ALA A 355 -18.05 -7.98 -24.14
C ALA A 355 -18.50 -6.71 -23.41
N GLY A 356 -17.57 -5.86 -22.98
CA GLY A 356 -17.85 -4.70 -22.13
C GLY A 356 -17.99 -5.07 -20.66
N PHE A 357 -18.41 -4.10 -19.87
CA PHE A 357 -18.55 -4.22 -18.42
C PHE A 357 -19.99 -3.96 -17.99
N SER A 358 -20.43 -4.69 -16.98
CA SER A 358 -21.73 -4.54 -16.32
C SER A 358 -21.56 -4.33 -14.82
N ASP A 359 -22.56 -3.70 -14.22
CA ASP A 359 -22.59 -3.48 -12.78
C ASP A 359 -22.78 -4.78 -12.01
N VAL A 360 -22.05 -4.93 -10.92
CA VAL A 360 -22.20 -6.00 -9.95
C VAL A 360 -23.03 -5.47 -8.78
N SER A 361 -24.13 -6.16 -8.42
CA SER A 361 -24.89 -5.80 -7.24
C SER A 361 -24.07 -5.98 -5.98
N ILE A 362 -24.37 -5.17 -4.96
CA ILE A 362 -23.67 -5.25 -3.68
C ILE A 362 -23.81 -6.64 -3.04
N ASP A 363 -24.97 -7.28 -3.13
CA ASP A 363 -25.22 -8.63 -2.59
C ASP A 363 -24.33 -9.68 -3.28
N THR A 364 -24.22 -9.63 -4.61
CA THR A 364 -23.35 -10.53 -5.37
C THR A 364 -21.88 -10.33 -4.97
N PHE A 365 -21.45 -9.08 -4.83
CA PHE A 365 -20.11 -8.75 -4.37
C PHE A 365 -19.85 -9.30 -2.96
N MET A 366 -20.77 -9.08 -2.00
CA MET A 366 -20.64 -9.56 -0.62
C MET A 366 -20.50 -11.07 -0.53
N GLN A 367 -21.29 -11.81 -1.33
CA GLN A 367 -21.19 -13.27 -1.40
C GLN A 367 -19.81 -13.72 -1.88
N VAL A 368 -19.24 -13.04 -2.89
CA VAL A 368 -17.91 -13.35 -3.40
C VAL A 368 -16.83 -13.01 -2.36
N ALA A 369 -16.90 -11.84 -1.73
CA ALA A 369 -15.97 -11.43 -0.69
C ALA A 369 -15.97 -12.41 0.49
N SER A 370 -17.15 -12.83 0.96
CA SER A 370 -17.30 -13.83 2.03
C SER A 370 -16.63 -15.16 1.67
N ARG A 371 -16.85 -15.68 0.44
CA ARG A 371 -16.21 -16.93 -0.02
C ARG A 371 -14.69 -16.81 -0.09
N VAL A 372 -14.17 -15.65 -0.50
CA VAL A 372 -12.72 -15.40 -0.59
C VAL A 372 -12.09 -15.39 0.80
N MET A 373 -12.71 -14.71 1.77
CA MET A 373 -12.23 -14.63 3.15
C MET A 373 -12.33 -15.98 3.87
N ALA A 374 -13.42 -16.72 3.66
CA ALA A 374 -13.62 -18.06 4.23
C ALA A 374 -12.52 -19.06 3.82
N ARG A 375 -11.92 -18.92 2.63
CA ARG A 375 -10.75 -19.74 2.22
C ARG A 375 -9.49 -19.50 3.06
N ARG A 376 -9.48 -18.42 3.83
CA ARG A 376 -8.42 -18.07 4.79
C ARG A 376 -8.85 -18.30 6.24
N GLY A 377 -10.01 -18.91 6.46
CA GLY A 377 -10.60 -19.11 7.79
C GLY A 377 -11.12 -17.82 8.44
N LEU A 378 -11.41 -16.80 7.64
CA LEU A 378 -11.92 -15.51 8.10
C LEU A 378 -13.35 -15.30 7.63
N GLU A 379 -14.14 -14.61 8.44
CA GLU A 379 -15.48 -14.16 8.08
C GLU A 379 -15.41 -12.70 7.59
N LEU A 380 -16.35 -12.32 6.71
CA LEU A 380 -16.53 -10.93 6.31
C LEU A 380 -17.29 -10.19 7.42
N PRO A 381 -16.63 -9.28 8.17
CA PRO A 381 -17.27 -8.57 9.28
C PRO A 381 -18.37 -7.64 8.80
N ASP A 382 -19.37 -7.38 9.64
CA ASP A 382 -20.46 -6.45 9.32
C ASP A 382 -19.97 -5.03 9.09
N VAL A 383 -18.95 -4.61 9.83
CA VAL A 383 -18.29 -3.31 9.60
C VAL A 383 -17.73 -3.17 8.19
N ASP A 384 -17.14 -4.23 7.63
CA ASP A 384 -16.65 -4.21 6.24
C ASP A 384 -17.81 -4.22 5.23
N ARG A 385 -18.92 -4.89 5.55
CA ARG A 385 -20.17 -4.83 4.74
C ARG A 385 -20.67 -3.39 4.63
N HIS A 386 -20.80 -2.68 5.74
CA HIS A 386 -21.21 -1.26 5.76
C HIS A 386 -20.25 -0.38 4.95
N ILE A 387 -18.95 -0.63 5.03
CA ILE A 387 -17.96 0.08 4.20
C ILE A 387 -18.22 -0.16 2.71
N PHE A 388 -18.40 -1.42 2.29
CA PHE A 388 -18.63 -1.74 0.88
C PHE A 388 -19.96 -1.21 0.35
N GLU A 389 -21.02 -1.17 1.15
CA GLU A 389 -22.29 -0.53 0.80
C GLU A 389 -22.11 0.97 0.52
N ASN A 390 -21.37 1.68 1.39
CA ASN A 390 -21.04 3.09 1.19
C ASN A 390 -20.20 3.31 -0.08
N ILE A 391 -19.22 2.44 -0.34
CA ILE A 391 -18.41 2.53 -1.56
C ILE A 391 -19.27 2.28 -2.79
N HIS A 392 -20.19 1.30 -2.76
CA HIS A 392 -21.07 0.98 -3.87
C HIS A 392 -21.94 2.18 -4.27
N LEU A 393 -22.49 2.90 -3.28
CA LEU A 393 -23.27 4.12 -3.49
C LEU A 393 -22.39 5.27 -4.03
N SER A 394 -21.23 5.51 -3.40
CA SER A 394 -20.38 6.66 -3.74
C SER A 394 -19.64 6.47 -5.07
N ALA A 395 -19.32 5.24 -5.44
CA ALA A 395 -18.59 4.92 -6.68
C ALA A 395 -19.49 5.00 -7.93
N ALA A 396 -20.81 5.01 -7.79
CA ALA A 396 -21.75 5.10 -8.91
C ALA A 396 -21.53 6.34 -9.80
N ARG A 397 -21.02 7.44 -9.22
CA ARG A 397 -20.69 8.68 -9.96
C ARG A 397 -19.53 8.57 -10.94
N PHE A 398 -18.75 7.48 -10.89
CA PHE A 398 -17.59 7.26 -11.76
C PHE A 398 -17.85 6.25 -12.89
N LYS A 399 -19.08 5.74 -12.99
CA LYS A 399 -19.48 4.75 -14.00
C LYS A 399 -19.85 5.37 -15.33
#